data_0342355e94f916fea80fa7137060c597
#
_entry.id   0342355e94f916fea80fa7137060c597
#
_cell.length_a   1.000
_cell.length_b   1.000
_cell.length_c   1.000
_cell.angle_alpha   90.00
_cell.angle_beta   90.00
_cell.angle_gamma   90.00
#
_symmetry.space_group_name_H-M   'P 1'
#
loop_
_entity.id
_entity.type
_entity.pdbx_description
1 polymer ?
#
loop_
_entity_poly.entity_id
_entity_poly.type
_entity_poly.pdbx_seq_one_letter_code
_entity_poly.pdbx_strand_id
1 'polypeptide(L)'
;IVPNSTALAKIPNVFLTTEGLQKLAYNGQPNITSIGIIGMPRQLPEGYQTFDRVGAVNDLVRPLKVAVNSISIVAVLLWIVAVLIVGSVVYLSALERLRDFAVFKAIGTPTRSIMAGLALQALVIALLAAVVGVVLAQVLAPLFPMIVAVPVGAYLALPVAAIVIGLFASVAGLKRVVTVDPAQAFGGP
;
A
#
# COMPACT_ATOMS: atom_id res chain seq x y z
N ILE A 1 -22.26 27.48 -15.74
CA ILE A 1 -21.16 27.00 -14.89
C ILE A 1 -21.81 26.10 -13.84
N VAL A 2 -21.47 24.84 -13.82
CA VAL A 2 -21.92 23.90 -12.80
C VAL A 2 -20.90 23.96 -11.66
N PRO A 3 -21.25 24.49 -10.49
CA PRO A 3 -20.32 24.61 -9.38
C PRO A 3 -19.92 23.21 -8.87
N ASN A 4 -18.68 23.06 -8.51
CA ASN A 4 -18.08 21.81 -7.98
C ASN A 4 -18.05 20.62 -8.95
N SER A 5 -18.21 20.85 -10.25
CA SER A 5 -18.03 19.83 -11.27
C SER A 5 -16.55 19.74 -11.64
N THR A 6 -15.87 18.74 -11.10
CA THR A 6 -14.48 18.45 -11.43
C THR A 6 -14.37 17.04 -11.99
N ALA A 7 -13.51 16.89 -13.00
CA ALA A 7 -13.06 15.58 -13.48
C ALA A 7 -11.98 15.02 -12.54
N LEU A 8 -11.36 13.91 -12.93
CA LEU A 8 -10.20 13.32 -12.24
C LEU A 8 -9.17 14.41 -11.87
N ALA A 9 -8.66 14.37 -10.65
CA ALA A 9 -7.57 15.22 -10.16
C ALA A 9 -7.87 16.73 -10.10
N LYS A 10 -9.09 17.12 -9.80
CA LYS A 10 -9.54 18.53 -9.73
C LYS A 10 -9.48 19.30 -11.06
N ILE A 11 -9.34 18.62 -12.17
CA ILE A 11 -9.38 19.29 -13.48
C ILE A 11 -10.79 19.84 -13.68
N PRO A 12 -10.97 21.15 -13.96
CA PRO A 12 -12.29 21.72 -14.18
C PRO A 12 -12.93 21.13 -15.44
N ASN A 13 -14.22 20.78 -15.33
CA ASN A 13 -15.00 20.39 -16.49
C ASN A 13 -15.45 21.64 -17.25
N VAL A 14 -15.31 21.59 -18.56
CA VAL A 14 -15.84 22.61 -19.46
C VAL A 14 -17.01 22.02 -20.23
N PHE A 15 -18.19 22.58 -20.04
CA PHE A 15 -19.40 22.17 -20.77
C PHE A 15 -19.55 23.07 -22.00
N LEU A 16 -19.58 22.45 -23.17
CA LEU A 16 -19.73 23.10 -24.47
C LEU A 16 -20.91 22.47 -25.20
N THR A 17 -21.43 23.19 -26.18
CA THR A 17 -22.34 22.59 -27.17
C THR A 17 -21.59 21.59 -28.02
N THR A 18 -22.29 20.58 -28.55
CA THR A 18 -21.67 19.56 -29.43
C THR A 18 -20.92 20.21 -30.59
N GLU A 19 -21.53 21.22 -31.23
CA GLU A 19 -20.94 22.00 -32.32
C GLU A 19 -19.68 22.78 -31.86
N GLY A 20 -19.73 23.38 -30.67
CA GLY A 20 -18.59 24.10 -30.09
C GLY A 20 -17.40 23.15 -29.82
N LEU A 21 -17.67 21.94 -29.29
CA LEU A 21 -16.65 20.92 -29.08
C LEU A 21 -16.07 20.41 -30.41
N GLN A 22 -16.94 20.15 -31.39
CA GLN A 22 -16.50 19.69 -32.72
C GLN A 22 -15.60 20.70 -33.43
N LYS A 23 -15.91 22.00 -33.32
CA LYS A 23 -15.05 23.06 -33.84
C LYS A 23 -13.69 23.14 -33.14
N LEU A 24 -13.69 23.06 -31.81
CA LEU A 24 -12.48 23.20 -30.99
C LEU A 24 -11.57 21.97 -31.04
N ALA A 25 -12.11 20.77 -30.91
CA ALA A 25 -11.34 19.56 -30.73
C ALA A 25 -11.20 18.72 -32.01
N TYR A 26 -12.16 18.82 -32.94
CA TYR A 26 -12.21 17.97 -34.13
C TYR A 26 -12.22 18.72 -35.43
N ASN A 27 -11.83 20.00 -35.42
CA ASN A 27 -11.70 20.83 -36.62
C ASN A 27 -13.02 20.89 -37.43
N GLY A 28 -14.18 20.85 -36.74
CA GLY A 28 -15.50 20.89 -37.37
C GLY A 28 -16.02 19.53 -37.87
N GLN A 29 -15.26 18.44 -37.69
CA GLN A 29 -15.75 17.11 -38.04
C GLN A 29 -16.84 16.62 -37.06
N PRO A 30 -17.90 15.95 -37.55
CA PRO A 30 -19.03 15.51 -36.74
C PRO A 30 -18.73 14.26 -35.90
N ASN A 31 -17.63 14.31 -35.13
CA ASN A 31 -17.20 13.22 -34.26
C ASN A 31 -17.97 13.28 -32.93
N ILE A 32 -18.47 12.15 -32.51
CA ILE A 32 -19.14 11.96 -31.22
C ILE A 32 -18.50 10.75 -30.53
N THR A 33 -18.05 10.92 -29.30
CA THR A 33 -17.38 9.87 -28.52
C THR A 33 -18.37 8.99 -27.76
N SER A 34 -19.47 9.57 -27.28
CA SER A 34 -20.49 8.84 -26.53
C SER A 34 -21.84 9.52 -26.59
N ILE A 35 -22.89 8.75 -26.53
CA ILE A 35 -24.29 9.24 -26.49
C ILE A 35 -24.94 8.68 -25.22
N GLY A 36 -25.42 9.58 -24.35
CA GLY A 36 -26.22 9.19 -23.20
C GLY A 36 -27.68 8.98 -23.61
N ILE A 37 -28.21 7.80 -23.31
CA ILE A 37 -29.62 7.47 -23.58
C ILE A 37 -30.35 7.11 -22.29
N ILE A 38 -31.65 7.46 -22.23
CA ILE A 38 -32.52 7.03 -21.15
C ILE A 38 -33.35 5.84 -21.66
N GLY A 39 -33.18 4.67 -21.04
CA GLY A 39 -33.80 3.43 -21.45
C GLY A 39 -32.90 2.52 -22.27
N MET A 40 -33.50 1.47 -22.87
CA MET A 40 -32.74 0.53 -23.74
C MET A 40 -32.99 0.89 -25.22
N PRO A 41 -31.91 0.99 -26.02
CA PRO A 41 -32.08 1.21 -27.45
C PRO A 41 -32.67 -0.03 -28.13
N ARG A 42 -33.60 0.15 -29.04
CA ARG A 42 -34.20 -0.96 -29.80
C ARG A 42 -33.27 -1.53 -30.86
N GLN A 43 -32.39 -0.74 -31.40
CA GLN A 43 -31.38 -1.10 -32.39
C GLN A 43 -30.13 -0.28 -32.16
N LEU A 44 -28.97 -0.90 -32.28
CA LEU A 44 -27.68 -0.23 -32.23
C LEU A 44 -27.12 -0.16 -33.65
N PRO A 45 -26.59 1.01 -34.06
CA PRO A 45 -25.81 1.10 -35.30
C PRO A 45 -24.56 0.24 -35.21
N GLU A 46 -24.05 -0.21 -36.34
CA GLU A 46 -22.80 -0.97 -36.41
C GLU A 46 -21.64 -0.15 -35.81
N GLY A 47 -20.81 -0.77 -35.00
CA GLY A 47 -19.67 -0.15 -34.34
C GLY A 47 -19.96 0.49 -32.98
N TYR A 48 -21.23 0.53 -32.53
CA TYR A 48 -21.58 1.04 -31.21
C TYR A 48 -21.79 -0.09 -30.20
N GLN A 49 -21.34 0.13 -28.97
CA GLN A 49 -21.57 -0.75 -27.84
C GLN A 49 -22.34 -0.01 -26.75
N THR A 50 -23.27 -0.70 -26.11
CA THR A 50 -23.97 -0.16 -24.95
C THR A 50 -23.23 -0.52 -23.68
N PHE A 51 -23.07 0.45 -22.83
CA PHE A 51 -22.60 0.26 -21.47
C PHE A 51 -23.69 0.68 -20.51
N ASP A 52 -23.95 -0.13 -19.50
CA ASP A 52 -24.66 0.32 -18.32
C ASP A 52 -23.75 1.27 -17.52
N ARG A 53 -24.25 1.86 -16.45
CA ARG A 53 -23.48 2.79 -15.62
C ARG A 53 -22.19 2.16 -15.08
N VAL A 54 -22.25 0.89 -14.69
CA VAL A 54 -21.09 0.15 -14.15
C VAL A 54 -20.08 -0.14 -15.26
N GLY A 55 -20.56 -0.57 -16.43
CA GLY A 55 -19.74 -0.81 -17.61
C GLY A 55 -19.02 0.44 -18.08
N ALA A 56 -19.71 1.58 -18.14
CA ALA A 56 -19.13 2.87 -18.52
C ALA A 56 -18.02 3.31 -17.54
N VAL A 57 -18.25 3.16 -16.23
CA VAL A 57 -17.21 3.45 -15.22
C VAL A 57 -16.02 2.49 -15.37
N ASN A 58 -16.27 1.22 -15.59
CA ASN A 58 -15.20 0.24 -15.79
C ASN A 58 -14.37 0.51 -17.04
N ASP A 59 -15.00 0.98 -18.11
CA ASP A 59 -14.29 1.35 -19.34
C ASP A 59 -13.41 2.59 -19.15
N LEU A 60 -13.95 3.62 -18.48
CA LEU A 60 -13.21 4.83 -18.11
C LEU A 60 -12.00 4.52 -17.19
N VAL A 61 -12.14 3.56 -16.30
CA VAL A 61 -11.06 3.18 -15.35
C VAL A 61 -10.09 2.18 -15.97
N ARG A 62 -10.42 1.57 -17.12
CA ARG A 62 -9.60 0.54 -17.77
C ARG A 62 -8.14 0.96 -18.00
N PRO A 63 -7.81 2.15 -18.53
CA PRO A 63 -6.42 2.59 -18.67
C PRO A 63 -5.71 2.74 -17.31
N LEU A 64 -6.46 3.09 -16.26
CA LEU A 64 -5.91 3.25 -14.92
C LEU A 64 -5.61 1.91 -14.24
N LYS A 65 -6.24 0.81 -14.65
CA LYS A 65 -5.98 -0.53 -14.07
C LYS A 65 -4.54 -0.97 -14.24
N VAL A 66 -3.91 -0.64 -15.37
CA VAL A 66 -2.50 -0.97 -15.62
C VAL A 66 -1.61 -0.19 -14.63
N ALA A 67 -1.87 1.10 -14.45
CA ALA A 67 -1.14 1.92 -13.50
C ALA A 67 -1.33 1.43 -12.05
N VAL A 68 -2.56 1.11 -11.65
CA VAL A 68 -2.87 0.55 -10.33
C VAL A 68 -2.16 -0.77 -10.11
N ASN A 69 -2.12 -1.65 -11.10
CA ASN A 69 -1.39 -2.93 -11.02
C ASN A 69 0.12 -2.69 -10.81
N SER A 70 0.71 -1.77 -11.57
CA SER A 70 2.13 -1.42 -11.42
C SER A 70 2.44 -0.87 -10.04
N ILE A 71 1.59 0.04 -9.52
CA ILE A 71 1.71 0.57 -8.17
C ILE A 71 1.58 -0.53 -7.12
N SER A 72 0.68 -1.49 -7.32
CA SER A 72 0.50 -2.63 -6.40
C SER A 72 1.74 -3.52 -6.34
N ILE A 73 2.40 -3.77 -7.47
CA ILE A 73 3.66 -4.52 -7.52
C ILE A 73 4.74 -3.78 -6.73
N VAL A 74 4.89 -2.46 -6.95
CA VAL A 74 5.85 -1.64 -6.20
C VAL A 74 5.54 -1.67 -4.71
N ALA A 75 4.27 -1.59 -4.31
CA ALA A 75 3.86 -1.68 -2.92
C ALA A 75 4.28 -3.02 -2.27
N VAL A 76 4.09 -4.15 -2.97
CA VAL A 76 4.53 -5.47 -2.48
C VAL A 76 6.04 -5.52 -2.32
N LEU A 77 6.81 -4.98 -3.28
CA LEU A 77 8.27 -4.90 -3.17
C LEU A 77 8.71 -4.07 -1.96
N LEU A 78 8.05 -2.92 -1.73
CA LEU A 78 8.32 -2.09 -0.56
C LEU A 78 8.00 -2.82 0.76
N TRP A 79 6.97 -3.65 0.80
CA TRP A 79 6.66 -4.47 1.97
C TRP A 79 7.76 -5.51 2.23
N ILE A 80 8.26 -6.16 1.19
CA ILE A 80 9.40 -7.11 1.31
C ILE A 80 10.62 -6.37 1.87
N VAL A 81 10.95 -5.20 1.35
CA VAL A 81 12.06 -4.38 1.84
C VAL A 81 11.86 -3.99 3.31
N ALA A 82 10.63 -3.60 3.70
CA ALA A 82 10.32 -3.29 5.10
C ALA A 82 10.56 -4.48 6.03
N VAL A 83 10.12 -5.70 5.63
CA VAL A 83 10.38 -6.94 6.39
C VAL A 83 11.88 -7.18 6.54
N LEU A 84 12.66 -6.99 5.48
CA LEU A 84 14.10 -7.19 5.50
C LEU A 84 14.81 -6.18 6.42
N ILE A 85 14.40 -4.90 6.37
CA ILE A 85 14.98 -3.85 7.24
C ILE A 85 14.66 -4.13 8.71
N VAL A 86 13.39 -4.35 9.06
CA VAL A 86 12.99 -4.66 10.44
C VAL A 86 13.66 -5.95 10.91
N GLY A 87 13.67 -6.97 10.06
CA GLY A 87 14.34 -8.25 10.34
C GLY A 87 15.83 -8.09 10.61
N SER A 88 16.53 -7.25 9.83
CA SER A 88 17.96 -6.96 10.02
C SER A 88 18.22 -6.24 11.35
N VAL A 89 17.40 -5.26 11.71
CA VAL A 89 17.52 -4.53 12.98
C VAL A 89 17.30 -5.47 14.16
N VAL A 90 16.26 -6.31 14.11
CA VAL A 90 15.98 -7.29 15.16
C VAL A 90 17.11 -8.33 15.26
N TYR A 91 17.62 -8.78 14.11
CA TYR A 91 18.74 -9.73 14.04
C TYR A 91 20.01 -9.15 14.67
N LEU A 92 20.40 -7.91 14.32
CA LEU A 92 21.55 -7.24 14.90
C LEU A 92 21.40 -7.04 16.41
N SER A 93 20.21 -6.57 16.84
CA SER A 93 19.89 -6.42 18.26
C SER A 93 19.98 -7.76 19.02
N ALA A 94 19.58 -8.86 18.39
CA ALA A 94 19.72 -10.19 18.97
C ALA A 94 21.20 -10.62 19.07
N LEU A 95 22.04 -10.30 18.07
CA LEU A 95 23.47 -10.59 18.10
C LEU A 95 24.19 -9.84 19.22
N GLU A 96 23.89 -8.57 19.43
CA GLU A 96 24.48 -7.75 20.50
C GLU A 96 24.17 -8.30 21.89
N ARG A 97 23.00 -8.97 22.05
CA ARG A 97 22.52 -9.52 23.33
C ARG A 97 22.71 -11.04 23.46
N LEU A 98 23.51 -11.66 22.60
CA LEU A 98 23.72 -13.12 22.65
C LEU A 98 24.23 -13.59 24.01
N ARG A 99 25.15 -12.85 24.64
CA ARG A 99 25.72 -13.15 25.95
C ARG A 99 24.66 -13.12 27.04
N ASP A 100 23.79 -12.10 27.01
CA ASP A 100 22.67 -11.97 27.96
C ASP A 100 21.70 -13.15 27.81
N PHE A 101 21.38 -13.53 26.56
CA PHE A 101 20.53 -14.68 26.29
C PHE A 101 21.12 -16.01 26.74
N ALA A 102 22.45 -16.17 26.65
CA ALA A 102 23.15 -17.33 27.17
C ALA A 102 23.02 -17.40 28.70
N VAL A 103 23.21 -16.27 29.40
CA VAL A 103 22.99 -16.17 30.87
C VAL A 103 21.56 -16.52 31.23
N PHE A 104 20.54 -15.95 30.55
CA PHE A 104 19.14 -16.27 30.80
C PHE A 104 18.84 -17.75 30.59
N LYS A 105 19.42 -18.39 29.59
CA LYS A 105 19.30 -19.83 29.37
C LYS A 105 19.96 -20.63 30.49
N ALA A 106 21.14 -20.22 30.97
CA ALA A 106 21.88 -20.89 32.03
C ALA A 106 21.12 -20.89 33.37
N ILE A 107 20.37 -19.80 33.68
CA ILE A 107 19.52 -19.71 34.87
C ILE A 107 18.11 -20.34 34.68
N GLY A 108 17.89 -21.02 33.53
CA GLY A 108 16.66 -21.79 33.28
C GLY A 108 15.53 -21.01 32.61
N THR A 109 15.75 -19.80 32.09
CA THR A 109 14.73 -19.07 31.35
C THR A 109 14.34 -19.84 30.08
N PRO A 110 13.05 -20.14 29.87
CA PRO A 110 12.63 -20.88 28.69
C PRO A 110 12.86 -20.05 27.43
N THR A 111 13.37 -20.69 26.39
CA THR A 111 13.66 -20.06 25.09
C THR A 111 12.44 -19.29 24.51
N ARG A 112 11.23 -19.77 24.80
CA ARG A 112 9.96 -19.11 24.38
C ARG A 112 9.82 -17.71 24.94
N SER A 113 10.28 -17.46 26.17
CA SER A 113 10.22 -16.13 26.80
C SER A 113 11.17 -15.15 26.11
N ILE A 114 12.39 -15.59 25.79
CA ILE A 114 13.35 -14.79 25.04
C ILE A 114 12.81 -14.46 23.63
N MET A 115 12.23 -15.46 22.98
CA MET A 115 11.57 -15.31 21.68
C MET A 115 10.42 -14.31 21.73
N ALA A 116 9.59 -14.38 22.75
CA ALA A 116 8.47 -13.45 22.92
C ALA A 116 8.97 -12.00 23.10
N GLY A 117 10.08 -11.80 23.81
CA GLY A 117 10.72 -10.49 23.95
C GLY A 117 11.19 -9.91 22.59
N LEU A 118 11.85 -10.72 21.76
CA LEU A 118 12.27 -10.30 20.42
C LEU A 118 11.08 -10.02 19.49
N ALA A 119 10.05 -10.86 19.57
CA ALA A 119 8.83 -10.66 18.79
C ALA A 119 8.11 -9.37 19.22
N LEU A 120 8.03 -9.10 20.52
CA LEU A 120 7.46 -7.86 21.04
C LEU A 120 8.27 -6.64 20.60
N GLN A 121 9.60 -6.72 20.63
CA GLN A 121 10.46 -5.64 20.12
C GLN A 121 10.20 -5.36 18.63
N ALA A 122 10.15 -6.39 17.79
CA ALA A 122 9.86 -6.26 16.38
C ALA A 122 8.47 -5.63 16.14
N LEU A 123 7.48 -6.05 16.92
CA LEU A 123 6.12 -5.53 16.86
C LEU A 123 6.05 -4.05 17.22
N VAL A 124 6.72 -3.64 18.30
CA VAL A 124 6.77 -2.23 18.73
C VAL A 124 7.42 -1.36 17.67
N ILE A 125 8.56 -1.79 17.10
CA ILE A 125 9.24 -1.07 16.02
C ILE A 125 8.33 -0.93 14.81
N ALA A 126 7.66 -2.01 14.39
CA ALA A 126 6.77 -2.00 13.24
C ALA A 126 5.55 -1.09 13.45
N LEU A 127 4.94 -1.11 14.64
CA LEU A 127 3.82 -0.24 14.99
C LEU A 127 4.24 1.25 15.05
N LEU A 128 5.39 1.56 15.64
CA LEU A 128 5.92 2.93 15.63
C LEU A 128 6.18 3.42 14.22
N ALA A 129 6.79 2.59 13.38
CA ALA A 129 7.00 2.91 11.96
C ALA A 129 5.67 3.15 11.22
N ALA A 130 4.63 2.36 11.50
CA ALA A 130 3.31 2.54 10.91
C ALA A 130 2.68 3.88 11.35
N VAL A 131 2.76 4.24 12.62
CA VAL A 131 2.26 5.53 13.12
C VAL A 131 2.98 6.70 12.46
N VAL A 132 4.31 6.66 12.42
CA VAL A 132 5.12 7.68 11.74
C VAL A 132 4.76 7.76 10.25
N GLY A 133 4.59 6.61 9.60
CA GLY A 133 4.16 6.54 8.19
C GLY A 133 2.80 7.19 7.94
N VAL A 134 1.82 6.97 8.82
CA VAL A 134 0.50 7.63 8.73
C VAL A 134 0.63 9.13 8.88
N VAL A 135 1.39 9.60 9.87
CA VAL A 135 1.60 11.04 10.10
C VAL A 135 2.29 11.68 8.89
N LEU A 136 3.34 11.06 8.37
CA LEU A 136 4.03 11.54 7.17
C LEU A 136 3.10 11.58 5.96
N ALA A 137 2.29 10.55 5.75
CA ALA A 137 1.33 10.51 4.64
C ALA A 137 0.32 11.67 4.73
N GLN A 138 -0.17 12.00 5.91
CA GLN A 138 -1.09 13.12 6.14
C GLN A 138 -0.43 14.48 5.88
N VAL A 139 0.81 14.65 6.33
CA VAL A 139 1.58 15.90 6.15
C VAL A 139 1.96 16.08 4.67
N LEU A 140 2.31 15.01 3.97
CA LEU A 140 2.71 15.08 2.57
C LEU A 140 1.53 15.13 1.58
N ALA A 141 0.37 14.60 1.96
CA ALA A 141 -0.81 14.56 1.08
C ALA A 141 -1.15 15.91 0.40
N PRO A 142 -1.15 17.06 1.10
CA PRO A 142 -1.45 18.34 0.48
C PRO A 142 -0.38 18.85 -0.51
N LEU A 143 0.85 18.31 -0.48
CA LEU A 143 1.92 18.68 -1.40
C LEU A 143 1.74 18.06 -2.80
N PHE A 144 0.91 17.04 -2.91
CA PHE A 144 0.61 16.44 -4.22
C PHE A 144 -0.40 17.30 -4.99
N PRO A 145 -0.17 17.52 -6.29
CA PRO A 145 -1.08 18.31 -7.13
C PRO A 145 -2.43 17.61 -7.39
N MET A 146 -2.59 16.39 -6.91
CA MET A 146 -3.79 15.55 -7.05
C MET A 146 -4.54 15.45 -5.73
N ILE A 147 -5.86 15.19 -5.79
CA ILE A 147 -6.63 14.87 -4.58
C ILE A 147 -6.21 13.47 -4.10
N VAL A 148 -5.44 13.44 -3.03
CA VAL A 148 -5.09 12.18 -2.36
C VAL A 148 -6.17 11.89 -1.32
N ALA A 149 -7.07 10.95 -1.63
CA ALA A 149 -8.05 10.45 -0.67
C ALA A 149 -7.58 9.09 -0.16
N VAL A 150 -7.21 9.02 1.11
CA VAL A 150 -6.84 7.75 1.74
C VAL A 150 -8.13 7.11 2.27
N PRO A 151 -8.52 5.91 1.77
CA PRO A 151 -9.71 5.24 2.26
C PRO A 151 -9.52 4.82 3.73
N VAL A 152 -10.59 4.89 4.52
CA VAL A 152 -10.56 4.52 5.95
C VAL A 152 -10.01 3.10 6.17
N GLY A 153 -10.29 2.19 5.24
CA GLY A 153 -9.74 0.83 5.27
C GLY A 153 -8.21 0.77 5.26
N ALA A 154 -7.53 1.73 4.64
CA ALA A 154 -6.06 1.77 4.62
C ALA A 154 -5.47 2.07 6.01
N TYR A 155 -6.13 2.91 6.80
CA TYR A 155 -5.71 3.19 8.19
C TYR A 155 -5.82 1.97 9.09
N LEU A 156 -6.78 1.09 8.85
CA LEU A 156 -6.94 -0.18 9.57
C LEU A 156 -5.99 -1.25 9.03
N ALA A 157 -5.72 -1.26 7.74
CA ALA A 157 -4.80 -2.22 7.12
C ALA A 157 -3.35 -1.99 7.53
N LEU A 158 -2.92 -0.74 7.76
CA LEU A 158 -1.55 -0.41 8.16
C LEU A 158 -1.09 -1.08 9.46
N PRO A 159 -1.82 -0.99 10.60
CA PRO A 159 -1.44 -1.70 11.82
C PRO A 159 -1.41 -3.22 11.63
N VAL A 160 -2.37 -3.77 10.89
CA VAL A 160 -2.39 -5.22 10.59
C VAL A 160 -1.15 -5.61 9.78
N ALA A 161 -0.81 -4.84 8.76
CA ALA A 161 0.41 -5.03 7.99
C ALA A 161 1.67 -4.93 8.87
N ALA A 162 1.72 -3.94 9.76
CA ALA A 162 2.83 -3.75 10.69
C ALA A 162 3.00 -4.96 11.63
N ILE A 163 1.90 -5.51 12.15
CA ILE A 163 1.91 -6.74 12.97
C ILE A 163 2.47 -7.91 12.16
N VAL A 164 1.98 -8.11 10.94
CA VAL A 164 2.43 -9.18 10.05
C VAL A 164 3.93 -9.04 9.76
N ILE A 165 4.38 -7.85 9.39
CA ILE A 165 5.80 -7.55 9.13
C ILE A 165 6.64 -7.81 10.37
N GLY A 166 6.22 -7.33 11.55
CA GLY A 166 6.92 -7.53 12.82
C GLY A 166 7.05 -9.01 13.19
N LEU A 167 6.00 -9.81 12.99
CA LEU A 167 6.04 -11.25 13.22
C LEU A 167 6.98 -11.96 12.27
N PHE A 168 6.93 -11.68 10.97
CA PHE A 168 7.85 -12.27 9.99
C PHE A 168 9.31 -11.87 10.26
N ALA A 169 9.56 -10.59 10.58
CA ALA A 169 10.88 -10.10 10.92
C ALA A 169 11.46 -10.78 12.17
N SER A 170 10.62 -11.04 13.18
CA SER A 170 11.04 -11.73 14.41
C SER A 170 11.55 -13.15 14.15
N VAL A 171 11.02 -13.85 13.15
CA VAL A 171 11.45 -15.20 12.77
C VAL A 171 12.92 -15.23 12.35
N ALA A 172 13.41 -14.18 11.69
CA ALA A 172 14.81 -14.08 11.28
C ALA A 172 15.77 -14.03 12.48
N GLY A 173 15.42 -13.24 13.52
CA GLY A 173 16.17 -13.19 14.78
C GLY A 173 16.07 -14.48 15.60
N LEU A 174 14.92 -15.15 15.54
CA LEU A 174 14.61 -16.36 16.28
C LEU A 174 15.58 -17.51 15.96
N LYS A 175 15.82 -17.79 14.69
CA LYS A 175 16.70 -18.91 14.28
C LYS A 175 18.08 -18.81 14.94
N ARG A 176 18.62 -17.62 15.07
CA ARG A 176 19.95 -17.43 15.67
C ARG A 176 19.94 -17.64 17.18
N VAL A 177 18.96 -17.11 17.89
CA VAL A 177 18.86 -17.25 19.35
C VAL A 177 18.65 -18.71 19.79
N VAL A 178 17.90 -19.49 19.03
CA VAL A 178 17.65 -20.91 19.34
C VAL A 178 18.91 -21.75 19.17
N THR A 179 19.75 -21.41 18.20
CA THR A 179 20.99 -22.17 17.88
C THR A 179 22.19 -21.79 18.74
N VAL A 180 22.09 -20.78 19.62
CA VAL A 180 23.18 -20.39 20.51
C VAL A 180 23.38 -21.46 21.58
N ASP A 181 24.54 -22.10 21.56
CA ASP A 181 25.02 -22.98 22.61
C ASP A 181 25.57 -22.10 23.77
N PRO A 182 25.05 -22.23 24.99
CA PRO A 182 25.57 -21.49 26.15
C PRO A 182 27.06 -21.72 26.36
N ALA A 183 27.58 -22.92 26.06
CA ALA A 183 28.99 -23.25 26.22
C ALA A 183 29.90 -22.43 25.31
N GLN A 184 29.46 -22.09 24.10
CA GLN A 184 30.22 -21.26 23.15
C GLN A 184 30.24 -19.77 23.54
N ALA A 185 29.26 -19.30 24.31
CA ALA A 185 29.20 -17.92 24.78
C ALA A 185 30.16 -17.61 25.93
N PHE A 186 30.61 -18.64 26.66
CA PHE A 186 31.55 -18.55 27.78
C PHE A 186 32.93 -19.07 27.44
N GLY A 187 33.08 -19.92 26.42
CA GLY A 187 34.36 -20.37 25.89
C GLY A 187 34.87 -19.39 24.85
N GLY A 188 35.63 -18.36 25.29
CA GLY A 188 36.42 -17.58 24.35
C GLY A 188 37.49 -18.47 23.67
N PRO A 189 38.06 -18.04 22.51
CA PRO A 189 39.17 -18.76 21.87
C PRO A 189 40.37 -18.84 22.77
#